data_cfa47f339dc03570d1f91421e16524fe
#
_entry.id   cfa47f339dc03570d1f91421e16524fe
#
_cell.length_a   1.000
_cell.length_b   1.000
_cell.length_c   1.000
_cell.angle_alpha   90.00
_cell.angle_beta   90.00
_cell.angle_gamma   90.00
#
_symmetry.space_group_name_H-M   'P 1'
#
loop_
_entity.id
_entity.type
_entity.pdbx_description
1 polymer ?
#
loop_
_entity_poly.entity_id
_entity_poly.type
_entity_poly.pdbx_seq_one_letter_code
_entity_poly.pdbx_strand_id
1 'polypeptide(L)'
;MKPCHLFLLIVTLLLGVTETSAAQTTMEPWLTRSADNSRSGWNPRERQLTQASVAAKGLIRATIIPVIGDARGMEAQPLILPNVKTALGTRDVLVLPSMADIVRGVDAHDGSGIWQVTLGVPVTGSKNIDLHQINQFWGCLSTGVVDPDTQRFYQVCWVSPDKSGDPTKARYQMFVLNVADGSEVVPPVLIEGKSGNQDFNAGMRKQRSALVETNINGVKTVFGCAGTVLETAAGASGFCFAFDVATNKVSTMLALSAGEGAGVWMAGQGPAADAEGLLYLTTGNGDFDGATQWGESFLKLQYTPPSGNSEAALKVVDHWTPWTDFARTGQKPQPTMRPSGVSASSEALMQLAGGGMNEALKNARLEAIINDRGRPTVLVFPELAQGAWSDEDFGSAGPACLFPIGVCIAGGKDGLAYPIKTVNLGGTTVADLANPKANCAKLAAPPIWLTMSPGPVDPCPNDPRTLNFFPWGDTAHLHMTPVQYFDPVLNSWVIFAWGENSQLHKWKVSSTGALTYVAQSHEYASNAVREKPPGGMPGGFCSGSSNGADPDSALLFCTIPYGDANAQVVNGRFMVYDPVHLAADGSLKVLWDSQQWNIQFLFNKFDPPVVDGGQIYVPNYNGGVDLYRLAQ
;
A
#
# COMPACT_ATOMS: atom_id res chain seq x y z
N MET A 1 60.19 62.41 46.43
CA MET A 1 59.16 61.42 46.66
C MET A 1 58.43 61.21 45.37
N LYS A 2 58.62 60.12 44.68
CA LYS A 2 57.91 59.79 43.45
C LYS A 2 56.81 58.70 43.78
N PRO A 3 55.59 58.82 43.31
CA PRO A 3 54.58 57.78 43.52
C PRO A 3 54.76 56.63 42.52
N CYS A 4 54.65 55.42 43.02
CA CYS A 4 54.72 54.16 42.29
C CYS A 4 53.34 53.89 41.72
N HIS A 5 53.21 53.70 40.38
CA HIS A 5 51.94 53.28 39.73
C HIS A 5 51.95 51.76 39.60
N LEU A 6 51.02 51.12 40.26
CA LEU A 6 50.75 49.68 40.16
C LEU A 6 49.81 49.48 38.98
N PHE A 7 50.31 48.80 37.92
CA PHE A 7 49.47 48.35 36.79
C PHE A 7 48.82 47.01 37.13
N LEU A 8 47.50 46.97 37.22
CA LEU A 8 46.70 45.76 37.39
C LEU A 8 46.42 45.20 36.01
N LEU A 9 46.99 44.04 35.66
CA LEU A 9 46.76 43.32 34.43
C LEU A 9 45.53 42.42 34.63
N ILE A 10 44.37 42.79 34.04
CA ILE A 10 43.19 41.94 33.99
C ILE A 10 43.34 41.01 32.79
N VAL A 11 43.61 39.71 33.05
CA VAL A 11 43.59 38.65 32.04
C VAL A 11 42.14 38.17 31.94
N THR A 12 41.44 38.58 30.89
CA THR A 12 40.12 38.04 30.56
C THR A 12 40.28 36.68 29.89
N LEU A 13 39.96 35.61 30.59
CA LEU A 13 39.89 34.25 30.05
C LEU A 13 38.59 34.13 29.23
N LEU A 14 38.69 34.22 27.91
CA LEU A 14 37.63 33.84 26.98
C LEU A 14 37.56 32.30 26.97
N LEU A 15 36.62 31.74 27.72
CA LEU A 15 36.16 30.36 27.53
C LEU A 15 35.39 30.31 26.20
N GLY A 16 36.09 29.90 25.16
CA GLY A 16 35.43 29.51 23.91
C GLY A 16 34.59 28.25 24.14
N VAL A 17 33.29 28.40 24.26
CA VAL A 17 32.37 27.29 24.14
C VAL A 17 32.41 26.88 22.67
N THR A 18 33.18 25.87 22.34
CA THR A 18 33.04 25.16 21.07
C THR A 18 31.75 24.38 21.17
N GLU A 19 30.64 24.93 20.65
CA GLU A 19 29.51 24.11 20.29
C GLU A 19 30.00 23.10 19.25
N THR A 20 30.22 21.87 19.67
CA THR A 20 30.32 20.75 18.76
C THR A 20 28.95 20.60 18.14
N SER A 21 28.75 21.25 16.98
CA SER A 21 27.68 20.93 16.09
C SER A 21 27.78 19.42 15.80
N ALA A 22 26.93 18.63 16.43
CA ALA A 22 26.77 17.24 16.02
C ALA A 22 26.49 17.29 14.52
N ALA A 23 27.32 16.61 13.73
CA ALA A 23 27.10 16.54 12.29
C ALA A 23 25.68 16.07 12.08
N GLN A 24 24.85 16.93 11.48
CA GLN A 24 23.47 16.60 11.16
C GLN A 24 23.52 15.40 10.23
N THR A 25 22.92 14.30 10.65
CA THR A 25 22.93 13.06 9.90
C THR A 25 22.21 13.29 8.60
N THR A 26 22.84 12.96 7.47
CA THR A 26 22.22 13.09 6.15
C THR A 26 21.13 12.06 6.01
N MET A 27 19.92 12.52 5.71
CA MET A 27 18.82 11.65 5.29
C MET A 27 19.01 11.21 3.85
N GLU A 28 18.39 10.10 3.52
CA GLU A 28 18.31 9.56 2.16
C GLU A 28 16.91 9.84 1.58
N PRO A 29 16.78 9.93 0.27
CA PRO A 29 15.49 10.23 -0.32
C PRO A 29 14.50 9.06 -0.20
N TRP A 30 13.25 9.37 0.21
CA TRP A 30 12.10 8.49 0.14
C TRP A 30 11.07 9.15 -0.80
N LEU A 31 11.20 8.89 -2.11
CA LEU A 31 10.60 9.72 -3.16
C LEU A 31 9.23 9.24 -3.63
N THR A 32 8.87 8.01 -3.30
CA THR A 32 7.63 7.36 -3.72
C THR A 32 7.17 6.38 -2.65
N ARG A 33 5.96 5.89 -2.77
CA ARG A 33 5.43 4.88 -1.86
C ARG A 33 6.31 3.63 -1.81
N SER A 34 6.52 3.12 -0.58
CA SER A 34 7.33 1.93 -0.31
C SER A 34 8.78 2.04 -0.81
N ALA A 35 9.37 3.21 -0.62
CA ALA A 35 10.77 3.56 -0.85
C ALA A 35 11.20 3.69 -2.32
N ASP A 36 10.77 2.80 -3.20
CA ASP A 36 11.25 2.73 -4.59
C ASP A 36 10.18 2.25 -5.59
N ASN A 37 10.51 2.26 -6.86
CA ASN A 37 9.62 1.85 -7.93
C ASN A 37 9.38 0.33 -8.00
N SER A 38 10.21 -0.49 -7.36
CA SER A 38 9.93 -1.93 -7.20
C SER A 38 8.92 -2.22 -6.09
N ARG A 39 8.59 -1.18 -5.32
CA ARG A 39 7.71 -1.25 -4.14
C ARG A 39 8.27 -2.17 -3.05
N SER A 40 9.59 -2.08 -2.84
CA SER A 40 10.30 -2.95 -1.89
C SER A 40 9.83 -2.78 -0.45
N GLY A 41 9.44 -1.56 -0.06
CA GLY A 41 9.16 -1.21 1.33
C GLY A 41 10.41 -1.21 2.21
N TRP A 42 11.61 -1.13 1.63
CA TRP A 42 12.88 -1.29 2.34
C TRP A 42 13.86 -0.16 2.05
N ASN A 43 14.39 0.47 3.13
CA ASN A 43 15.50 1.43 3.03
C ASN A 43 16.84 0.73 3.33
N PRO A 44 17.69 0.46 2.33
CA PRO A 44 18.99 -0.20 2.54
C PRO A 44 20.10 0.75 3.00
N ARG A 45 19.80 2.01 3.32
CA ARG A 45 20.78 3.05 3.63
C ARG A 45 20.64 3.65 5.03
N GLU A 46 19.77 3.05 5.88
CA GLU A 46 19.64 3.45 7.28
C GLU A 46 20.89 3.04 8.07
N ARG A 47 21.53 4.00 8.77
CA ARG A 47 22.81 3.78 9.44
C ARG A 47 22.79 3.97 10.95
N GLN A 48 21.69 4.48 11.50
CA GLN A 48 21.60 4.86 12.91
C GLN A 48 20.82 3.87 13.74
N LEU A 49 19.78 3.28 13.15
CA LEU A 49 18.96 2.26 13.80
C LEU A 49 19.58 0.89 13.55
N THR A 50 19.83 0.15 14.63
CA THR A 50 20.30 -1.23 14.59
C THR A 50 19.52 -2.07 15.58
N GLN A 51 19.52 -3.39 15.41
CA GLN A 51 18.88 -4.31 16.37
C GLN A 51 19.39 -4.07 17.79
N ALA A 52 20.71 -3.93 17.96
CA ALA A 52 21.32 -3.69 19.26
C ALA A 52 20.88 -2.34 19.86
N SER A 53 20.83 -1.27 19.05
CA SER A 53 20.44 0.06 19.55
C SER A 53 18.97 0.11 19.96
N VAL A 54 18.07 -0.50 19.17
CA VAL A 54 16.64 -0.56 19.47
C VAL A 54 16.37 -1.43 20.69
N ALA A 55 17.00 -2.61 20.79
CA ALA A 55 16.83 -3.50 21.95
C ALA A 55 17.39 -2.90 23.25
N ALA A 56 18.51 -2.17 23.20
CA ALA A 56 19.15 -1.61 24.39
C ALA A 56 18.51 -0.32 24.89
N LYS A 57 18.13 0.58 23.97
CA LYS A 57 17.61 1.90 24.31
C LYS A 57 16.10 2.00 24.23
N GLY A 58 15.48 1.23 23.35
CA GLY A 58 14.08 1.41 22.97
C GLY A 58 13.84 2.63 22.08
N LEU A 59 12.60 2.84 21.71
CA LEU A 59 12.14 3.99 20.94
C LEU A 59 11.24 4.87 21.80
N ILE A 60 11.35 6.18 21.60
CA ILE A 60 10.45 7.17 22.17
C ILE A 60 9.69 7.88 21.05
N ARG A 61 8.42 8.21 21.28
CA ARG A 61 7.70 9.16 20.45
C ARG A 61 8.16 10.56 20.80
N ALA A 62 9.05 11.12 19.95
CA ALA A 62 9.67 12.42 20.19
C ALA A 62 8.68 13.56 20.05
N THR A 63 7.80 13.50 19.05
CA THR A 63 6.73 14.46 18.80
C THR A 63 5.62 13.85 17.96
N ILE A 64 4.50 14.55 17.86
CA ILE A 64 3.43 14.30 16.89
C ILE A 64 3.43 15.45 15.91
N ILE A 65 3.72 15.20 14.65
CA ILE A 65 3.69 16.20 13.58
C ILE A 65 2.24 16.34 13.13
N PRO A 66 1.59 17.50 13.32
CA PRO A 66 0.18 17.62 12.99
C PRO A 66 -0.06 17.59 11.48
N VAL A 67 -1.04 16.82 11.05
CA VAL A 67 -1.64 16.88 9.72
C VAL A 67 -2.86 17.78 9.80
N ILE A 68 -2.83 18.90 9.07
CA ILE A 68 -3.78 19.99 9.27
C ILE A 68 -5.05 19.75 8.45
N GLY A 69 -6.19 20.08 9.05
CA GLY A 69 -7.49 20.18 8.40
C GLY A 69 -8.36 18.94 8.47
N ASP A 70 -7.79 17.76 8.67
CA ASP A 70 -8.54 16.52 8.83
C ASP A 70 -8.19 15.83 10.15
N ALA A 71 -9.18 15.55 10.98
CA ALA A 71 -8.98 14.84 12.25
C ALA A 71 -8.53 13.37 12.04
N ARG A 72 -8.75 12.80 10.85
CA ARG A 72 -8.26 11.46 10.48
C ARG A 72 -6.83 11.49 9.96
N GLY A 73 -6.32 12.67 9.56
CA GLY A 73 -4.96 12.85 9.09
C GLY A 73 -4.78 12.52 7.60
N MET A 74 -4.07 11.46 7.28
CA MET A 74 -3.64 11.13 5.92
C MET A 74 -3.74 9.62 5.67
N GLU A 75 -3.91 9.24 4.39
CA GLU A 75 -3.72 7.88 3.90
C GLU A 75 -2.57 7.80 2.87
N ALA A 76 -1.96 8.94 2.56
CA ALA A 76 -0.78 9.06 1.72
C ALA A 76 0.48 8.88 2.56
N GLN A 77 1.39 8.00 2.14
CA GLN A 77 2.66 7.80 2.84
C GLN A 77 3.50 9.09 2.81
N PRO A 78 4.11 9.53 3.93
CA PRO A 78 5.05 10.65 3.95
C PRO A 78 6.22 10.43 3.01
N LEU A 79 6.70 11.50 2.35
CA LEU A 79 7.86 11.43 1.45
C LEU A 79 8.97 12.34 1.97
N ILE A 80 10.23 11.95 1.76
CA ILE A 80 11.40 12.69 2.20
C ILE A 80 12.25 13.11 0.99
N LEU A 81 12.53 14.40 0.90
CA LEU A 81 13.56 14.93 0.00
C LEU A 81 14.64 15.62 0.84
N PRO A 82 15.85 15.08 0.89
CA PRO A 82 16.94 15.69 1.66
C PRO A 82 17.57 16.88 0.92
N ASN A 83 18.30 17.70 1.70
CA ASN A 83 19.15 18.78 1.22
C ASN A 83 18.41 19.86 0.39
N VAL A 84 17.14 20.13 0.68
CA VAL A 84 16.35 21.15 0.00
C VAL A 84 16.72 22.54 0.50
N LYS A 85 16.97 23.46 -0.43
CA LYS A 85 17.19 24.88 -0.10
C LYS A 85 15.88 25.59 0.13
N THR A 86 15.49 25.77 1.38
CA THR A 86 14.26 26.47 1.80
C THR A 86 14.56 27.91 2.24
N ALA A 87 13.51 28.71 2.51
CA ALA A 87 13.66 30.02 3.11
C ALA A 87 14.28 29.99 4.54
N LEU A 88 14.22 28.82 5.21
CA LEU A 88 14.79 28.60 6.54
C LEU A 88 16.21 27.96 6.48
N GLY A 89 16.84 27.98 5.31
CA GLY A 89 18.13 27.33 5.05
C GLY A 89 17.96 25.94 4.43
N THR A 90 19.06 25.19 4.32
CA THR A 90 19.01 23.81 3.80
C THR A 90 18.33 22.90 4.83
N ARG A 91 17.32 22.13 4.39
CA ARG A 91 16.53 21.23 5.22
C ARG A 91 16.32 19.89 4.52
N ASP A 92 16.13 18.85 5.31
CA ASP A 92 15.55 17.60 4.85
C ASP A 92 14.02 17.73 5.01
N VAL A 93 13.32 17.79 3.89
CA VAL A 93 11.88 18.12 3.88
C VAL A 93 11.05 16.85 3.87
N LEU A 94 10.20 16.71 4.88
CA LEU A 94 9.14 15.71 4.92
C LEU A 94 7.85 16.33 4.36
N VAL A 95 7.30 15.75 3.30
CA VAL A 95 6.07 16.21 2.64
C VAL A 95 4.87 15.40 3.14
N LEU A 96 3.84 16.10 3.60
CA LEU A 96 2.66 15.53 4.27
C LEU A 96 1.38 16.03 3.58
N PRO A 97 0.83 15.29 2.61
CA PRO A 97 -0.49 15.60 2.06
C PRO A 97 -1.59 15.06 2.98
N SER A 98 -2.68 15.83 3.14
CA SER A 98 -3.84 15.43 3.94
C SER A 98 -5.07 15.17 3.08
N MET A 99 -6.00 14.40 3.62
CA MET A 99 -7.32 14.19 3.01
C MET A 99 -8.18 15.47 2.95
N ALA A 100 -7.77 16.52 3.64
CA ALA A 100 -8.40 17.85 3.59
C ALA A 100 -7.86 18.78 2.48
N ASP A 101 -7.12 18.27 1.49
CA ASP A 101 -6.46 19.03 0.42
C ASP A 101 -5.45 20.07 0.95
N ILE A 102 -4.82 19.78 2.08
CA ILE A 102 -3.74 20.59 2.65
C ILE A 102 -2.44 19.80 2.59
N VAL A 103 -1.40 20.40 2.02
CA VAL A 103 -0.06 19.81 1.98
C VAL A 103 0.89 20.64 2.82
N ARG A 104 1.73 19.98 3.60
CA ARG A 104 2.77 20.59 4.40
C ARG A 104 4.15 20.06 4.04
N GLY A 105 5.13 20.96 4.02
CA GLY A 105 6.54 20.61 4.12
C GLY A 105 7.03 20.92 5.52
N VAL A 106 7.62 19.97 6.19
CA VAL A 106 8.16 20.13 7.55
C VAL A 106 9.61 19.66 7.58
N ASP A 107 10.38 20.14 8.55
CA ASP A 107 11.72 19.60 8.79
C ASP A 107 11.61 18.14 9.25
N ALA A 108 12.26 17.25 8.55
CA ALA A 108 12.19 15.82 8.84
C ALA A 108 12.80 15.46 10.20
N HIS A 109 13.73 16.25 10.73
CA HIS A 109 14.41 15.94 12.00
C HIS A 109 13.56 16.22 13.25
N ASP A 110 12.68 17.23 13.20
CA ASP A 110 11.92 17.67 14.38
C ASP A 110 10.43 17.93 14.12
N GLY A 111 9.99 17.86 12.86
CA GLY A 111 8.60 18.14 12.46
C GLY A 111 8.23 19.61 12.44
N SER A 112 9.18 20.54 12.59
CA SER A 112 8.90 21.98 12.52
C SER A 112 8.44 22.38 11.13
N GLY A 113 7.43 23.29 11.07
CA GLY A 113 6.82 23.71 9.80
C GLY A 113 7.78 24.54 8.95
N ILE A 114 7.89 24.20 7.67
CA ILE A 114 8.62 24.98 6.66
C ILE A 114 7.62 25.76 5.81
N TRP A 115 6.62 25.06 5.27
CA TRP A 115 5.55 25.66 4.46
C TRP A 115 4.26 24.85 4.58
N GLN A 116 3.16 25.47 4.17
CA GLN A 116 1.84 24.86 4.07
C GLN A 116 1.06 25.48 2.92
N VAL A 117 0.35 24.67 2.16
CA VAL A 117 -0.53 25.11 1.08
C VAL A 117 -1.88 24.39 1.14
N THR A 118 -2.95 25.11 0.84
CA THR A 118 -4.29 24.55 0.65
C THR A 118 -4.57 24.48 -0.84
N LEU A 119 -4.78 23.28 -1.34
CA LEU A 119 -4.94 22.99 -2.77
C LEU A 119 -6.38 23.16 -3.26
N GLY A 120 -7.34 23.01 -2.34
CA GLY A 120 -8.75 23.15 -2.69
C GLY A 120 -9.69 22.84 -1.54
N VAL A 121 -10.95 22.61 -1.87
CA VAL A 121 -11.95 22.07 -0.94
C VAL A 121 -12.12 20.59 -1.24
N PRO A 122 -11.86 19.71 -0.27
CA PRO A 122 -11.91 18.26 -0.49
C PRO A 122 -13.35 17.77 -0.69
N VAL A 123 -13.47 16.59 -1.26
CA VAL A 123 -14.73 15.84 -1.29
C VAL A 123 -15.06 15.38 0.13
N THR A 124 -16.32 15.51 0.52
CA THR A 124 -16.81 15.04 1.81
C THR A 124 -17.20 13.57 1.72
N GLY A 125 -16.81 12.76 2.70
CA GLY A 125 -17.17 11.36 2.81
C GLY A 125 -18.69 11.14 2.77
N SER A 126 -19.10 10.08 2.09
CA SER A 126 -20.50 9.68 1.98
C SER A 126 -20.61 8.16 1.89
N LYS A 127 -21.81 7.60 2.09
CA LYS A 127 -22.07 6.17 1.92
C LYS A 127 -21.72 5.63 0.52
N ASN A 128 -21.64 6.49 -0.47
CA ASN A 128 -21.29 6.08 -1.84
C ASN A 128 -19.77 5.92 -2.05
N ILE A 129 -18.92 6.54 -1.20
CA ILE A 129 -17.47 6.47 -1.30
C ILE A 129 -16.81 5.82 -0.08
N ASP A 130 -17.49 5.80 1.05
CA ASP A 130 -17.06 5.13 2.27
C ASP A 130 -18.28 4.58 2.99
N LEU A 131 -18.51 3.27 2.86
CA LEU A 131 -19.66 2.60 3.44
C LEU A 131 -19.76 2.78 4.96
N HIS A 132 -18.62 2.91 5.62
CA HIS A 132 -18.51 3.07 7.07
C HIS A 132 -18.37 4.52 7.52
N GLN A 133 -18.11 5.43 6.58
CA GLN A 133 -17.94 6.87 6.83
C GLN A 133 -16.87 7.19 7.88
N ILE A 134 -15.78 6.41 7.91
CA ILE A 134 -14.67 6.62 8.85
C ILE A 134 -13.78 7.81 8.47
N ASN A 135 -13.69 8.14 7.19
CA ASN A 135 -13.00 9.33 6.71
C ASN A 135 -13.95 10.53 6.67
N GLN A 136 -13.45 11.71 7.04
CA GLN A 136 -14.21 12.96 6.96
C GLN A 136 -14.11 13.55 5.55
N PHE A 137 -12.92 13.49 4.96
CA PHE A 137 -12.60 14.07 3.67
C PHE A 137 -11.91 13.02 2.77
N TRP A 138 -11.92 13.31 1.48
CA TRP A 138 -11.40 12.43 0.42
C TRP A 138 -10.61 13.22 -0.62
N GLY A 139 -9.81 14.17 -0.17
CA GLY A 139 -8.99 15.03 -1.02
C GLY A 139 -7.73 14.33 -1.55
N CYS A 140 -6.56 14.64 -0.96
CA CYS A 140 -5.29 14.01 -1.36
C CYS A 140 -5.14 12.65 -0.67
N LEU A 141 -5.74 11.63 -1.26
CA LEU A 141 -5.80 10.28 -0.69
C LEU A 141 -4.60 9.42 -1.07
N SER A 142 -4.08 9.57 -2.28
CA SER A 142 -2.95 8.79 -2.78
C SER A 142 -1.60 9.36 -2.36
N THR A 143 -0.60 8.50 -2.23
CA THR A 143 0.79 8.94 -2.12
C THR A 143 1.25 9.54 -3.45
N GLY A 144 1.77 10.76 -3.40
CA GLY A 144 2.39 11.42 -4.53
C GLY A 144 3.76 10.84 -4.89
N VAL A 145 4.51 11.56 -5.73
CA VAL A 145 5.89 11.25 -6.08
C VAL A 145 6.73 12.51 -6.13
N VAL A 146 7.99 12.42 -5.70
CA VAL A 146 8.95 13.53 -5.78
C VAL A 146 9.97 13.26 -6.86
N ASP A 147 10.10 14.19 -7.82
CA ASP A 147 11.24 14.22 -8.75
C ASP A 147 12.43 14.92 -8.06
N PRO A 148 13.50 14.21 -7.73
CA PRO A 148 14.64 14.80 -7.01
C PRO A 148 15.47 15.75 -7.88
N ASP A 149 15.46 15.58 -9.20
CA ASP A 149 16.27 16.41 -10.11
C ASP A 149 15.71 17.84 -10.21
N THR A 150 14.38 17.97 -10.19
CA THR A 150 13.68 19.25 -10.27
C THR A 150 13.15 19.73 -8.93
N GLN A 151 13.23 18.91 -7.87
CA GLN A 151 12.67 19.14 -6.54
C GLN A 151 11.17 19.46 -6.60
N ARG A 152 10.43 18.75 -7.46
CA ARG A 152 8.99 18.89 -7.63
C ARG A 152 8.26 17.73 -6.98
N PHE A 153 7.17 18.05 -6.31
CA PHE A 153 6.24 17.08 -5.76
C PHE A 153 4.97 17.04 -6.62
N TYR A 154 4.63 15.88 -7.13
CA TYR A 154 3.43 15.61 -7.92
C TYR A 154 2.40 14.94 -7.03
N GLN A 155 1.22 15.55 -6.90
CA GLN A 155 0.13 15.06 -6.04
C GLN A 155 -1.19 15.15 -6.77
N VAL A 156 -1.96 14.05 -6.73
CA VAL A 156 -3.35 14.04 -7.20
C VAL A 156 -4.29 14.20 -6.02
N CYS A 157 -5.23 15.15 -6.13
CA CYS A 157 -6.25 15.36 -5.11
C CYS A 157 -7.63 15.46 -5.75
N TRP A 158 -8.65 15.06 -4.99
CA TRP A 158 -10.05 15.10 -5.40
C TRP A 158 -10.71 16.37 -4.86
N VAL A 159 -10.82 17.38 -5.70
CA VAL A 159 -11.20 18.74 -5.33
C VAL A 159 -12.64 19.02 -5.75
N SER A 160 -13.39 19.73 -4.90
CA SER A 160 -14.73 20.25 -5.16
C SER A 160 -14.68 21.73 -5.59
N PRO A 161 -14.73 22.06 -6.91
CA PRO A 161 -14.58 23.44 -7.39
C PRO A 161 -15.71 24.37 -6.93
N ASP A 162 -16.91 23.85 -6.77
CA ASP A 162 -18.09 24.58 -6.27
C ASP A 162 -18.14 24.65 -4.73
N LYS A 163 -17.16 24.10 -4.05
CA LYS A 163 -17.02 24.04 -2.59
C LYS A 163 -18.14 23.26 -1.87
N SER A 164 -18.92 22.48 -2.59
CA SER A 164 -20.02 21.69 -2.01
C SER A 164 -19.55 20.43 -1.29
N GLY A 165 -18.36 19.92 -1.62
CA GLY A 165 -17.88 18.61 -1.20
C GLY A 165 -18.56 17.43 -1.92
N ASP A 166 -19.46 17.70 -2.89
CA ASP A 166 -20.21 16.70 -3.62
C ASP A 166 -19.30 15.96 -4.61
N PRO A 167 -19.11 14.62 -4.47
CA PRO A 167 -18.25 13.84 -5.36
C PRO A 167 -18.68 13.89 -6.82
N THR A 168 -19.99 14.06 -7.11
CA THR A 168 -20.50 14.10 -8.49
C THR A 168 -20.10 15.36 -9.25
N LYS A 169 -19.69 16.41 -8.55
CA LYS A 169 -19.24 17.70 -9.10
C LYS A 169 -17.73 17.91 -8.97
N ALA A 170 -17.07 17.02 -8.24
CA ALA A 170 -15.66 17.12 -7.97
C ALA A 170 -14.80 16.75 -9.17
N ARG A 171 -13.54 17.15 -9.15
CA ARG A 171 -12.53 16.90 -10.18
C ARG A 171 -11.28 16.33 -9.55
N TYR A 172 -10.62 15.42 -10.22
CA TYR A 172 -9.23 15.11 -9.91
C TYR A 172 -8.31 16.10 -10.58
N GLN A 173 -7.36 16.60 -9.80
CA GLN A 173 -6.35 17.55 -10.29
C GLN A 173 -4.95 17.06 -9.89
N MET A 174 -4.01 17.17 -10.81
CA MET A 174 -2.59 17.07 -10.55
C MET A 174 -2.07 18.42 -10.09
N PHE A 175 -1.50 18.47 -8.91
CA PHE A 175 -0.76 19.60 -8.37
C PHE A 175 0.73 19.32 -8.51
N VAL A 176 1.47 20.29 -9.01
CA VAL A 176 2.93 20.24 -9.14
C VAL A 176 3.49 21.31 -8.22
N LEU A 177 4.04 20.91 -7.09
CA LEU A 177 4.53 21.81 -6.05
C LEU A 177 6.06 21.82 -6.00
N ASN A 178 6.63 22.97 -5.73
CA ASN A 178 8.03 23.10 -5.38
C ASN A 178 8.24 22.61 -3.93
N VAL A 179 9.10 21.63 -3.70
CA VAL A 179 9.34 21.07 -2.37
C VAL A 179 9.96 22.10 -1.42
N ALA A 180 10.65 23.11 -1.94
CA ALA A 180 11.33 24.11 -1.10
C ALA A 180 10.36 25.05 -0.36
N ASP A 181 9.20 25.36 -0.94
CA ASP A 181 8.30 26.41 -0.43
C ASP A 181 6.81 26.11 -0.62
N GLY A 182 6.43 24.96 -1.22
CA GLY A 182 5.05 24.56 -1.48
C GLY A 182 4.35 25.36 -2.58
N SER A 183 5.04 26.24 -3.31
CA SER A 183 4.44 27.01 -4.40
C SER A 183 4.06 26.10 -5.58
N GLU A 184 2.93 26.42 -6.22
CA GLU A 184 2.52 25.76 -7.46
C GLU A 184 3.48 26.12 -8.60
N VAL A 185 4.09 25.12 -9.22
CA VAL A 185 5.00 25.30 -10.37
C VAL A 185 4.22 25.66 -11.62
N VAL A 186 3.04 25.07 -11.77
CA VAL A 186 2.06 25.35 -12.84
C VAL A 186 0.66 25.36 -12.22
N PRO A 187 -0.33 26.00 -12.87
CA PRO A 187 -1.72 25.87 -12.43
C PRO A 187 -2.15 24.41 -12.35
N PRO A 188 -3.05 24.04 -11.42
CA PRO A 188 -3.52 22.65 -11.27
C PRO A 188 -4.04 22.08 -12.60
N VAL A 189 -3.60 20.88 -12.96
CA VAL A 189 -3.96 20.22 -14.21
C VAL A 189 -5.07 19.23 -13.99
N LEU A 190 -6.17 19.34 -14.74
CA LEU A 190 -7.28 18.39 -14.65
C LEU A 190 -6.82 16.98 -15.11
N ILE A 191 -7.16 15.98 -14.32
CA ILE A 191 -7.06 14.58 -14.72
C ILE A 191 -8.36 14.24 -15.42
N GLU A 192 -8.37 14.40 -16.73
CA GLU A 192 -9.51 14.17 -17.60
C GLU A 192 -9.07 13.63 -18.95
N GLY A 193 -9.97 12.97 -19.67
CA GLY A 193 -9.70 12.40 -20.98
C GLY A 193 -10.57 11.19 -21.25
N LYS A 194 -10.20 10.46 -22.29
CA LYS A 194 -10.91 9.27 -22.77
C LYS A 194 -9.96 8.10 -22.99
N SER A 195 -10.51 6.90 -22.89
CA SER A 195 -9.90 5.68 -23.39
C SER A 195 -10.91 5.03 -24.33
N GLY A 196 -10.63 5.07 -25.65
CA GLY A 196 -11.64 4.72 -26.64
C GLY A 196 -12.89 5.59 -26.50
N ASN A 197 -14.04 4.97 -26.29
CA ASN A 197 -15.32 5.65 -26.11
C ASN A 197 -15.68 5.97 -24.64
N GLN A 198 -14.80 5.64 -23.69
CA GLN A 198 -15.07 5.82 -22.27
C GLN A 198 -14.43 7.12 -21.75
N ASP A 199 -15.25 7.94 -21.08
CA ASP A 199 -14.78 9.14 -20.40
C ASP A 199 -14.24 8.80 -18.99
N PHE A 200 -13.18 9.50 -18.59
CA PHE A 200 -12.77 9.50 -17.19
C PHE A 200 -13.75 10.36 -16.38
N ASN A 201 -14.69 9.73 -15.71
CA ASN A 201 -15.63 10.41 -14.83
C ASN A 201 -15.10 10.45 -13.40
N ALA A 202 -14.62 11.61 -12.94
CA ALA A 202 -14.06 11.81 -11.61
C ALA A 202 -15.03 11.43 -10.48
N GLY A 203 -16.34 11.67 -10.65
CA GLY A 203 -17.37 11.34 -9.66
C GLY A 203 -17.59 9.84 -9.43
N MET A 204 -17.08 9.00 -10.33
CA MET A 204 -17.16 7.54 -10.24
C MET A 204 -15.83 6.88 -9.91
N ARG A 205 -14.78 7.65 -9.69
CA ARG A 205 -13.41 7.16 -9.44
C ARG A 205 -13.01 7.39 -8.01
N LYS A 206 -12.16 6.53 -7.50
CA LYS A 206 -11.52 6.64 -6.19
C LYS A 206 -10.02 6.42 -6.38
N GLN A 207 -9.28 7.51 -6.45
CA GLN A 207 -7.84 7.47 -6.69
C GLN A 207 -7.13 7.37 -5.33
N ARG A 208 -6.83 6.14 -4.92
CA ARG A 208 -6.04 5.79 -3.72
C ARG A 208 -4.65 5.30 -4.09
N SER A 209 -4.51 4.64 -5.23
CA SER A 209 -3.26 4.07 -5.73
C SER A 209 -2.19 5.16 -5.87
N ALA A 210 -1.01 4.93 -5.29
CA ALA A 210 0.10 5.87 -5.32
C ALA A 210 0.59 6.15 -6.74
N LEU A 211 1.15 7.33 -6.92
CA LEU A 211 1.81 7.69 -8.17
C LEU A 211 3.16 6.99 -8.31
N VAL A 212 3.63 6.86 -9.56
CA VAL A 212 4.97 6.40 -9.90
C VAL A 212 5.54 7.27 -11.01
N GLU A 213 6.79 7.67 -10.88
CA GLU A 213 7.52 8.35 -11.94
C GLU A 213 8.48 7.38 -12.63
N THR A 214 8.50 7.40 -13.94
CA THR A 214 9.53 6.72 -14.75
C THR A 214 10.24 7.71 -15.67
N ASN A 215 11.45 7.32 -16.08
CA ASN A 215 12.20 8.05 -17.07
C ASN A 215 12.57 7.11 -18.23
N ILE A 216 11.84 7.20 -19.33
CA ILE A 216 12.04 6.37 -20.51
C ILE A 216 12.72 7.20 -21.60
N ASN A 217 14.00 6.89 -21.89
CA ASN A 217 14.78 7.60 -22.90
C ASN A 217 14.82 9.13 -22.71
N GLY A 218 14.87 9.58 -21.45
CA GLY A 218 14.88 11.00 -21.10
C GLY A 218 13.49 11.64 -21.01
N VAL A 219 12.42 10.91 -21.27
CA VAL A 219 11.04 11.37 -21.08
C VAL A 219 10.55 10.96 -19.71
N LYS A 220 10.49 11.92 -18.77
CA LYS A 220 9.91 11.71 -17.45
C LYS A 220 8.38 11.72 -17.52
N THR A 221 7.76 10.71 -16.95
CA THR A 221 6.31 10.54 -16.95
C THR A 221 5.85 10.08 -15.58
N VAL A 222 4.82 10.74 -15.04
CA VAL A 222 4.14 10.33 -13.81
C VAL A 222 2.89 9.55 -14.18
N PHE A 223 2.72 8.36 -13.59
CA PHE A 223 1.54 7.51 -13.78
C PHE A 223 0.73 7.46 -12.50
N GLY A 224 -0.59 7.41 -12.66
CA GLY A 224 -1.54 7.13 -11.60
C GLY A 224 -2.67 6.25 -12.11
N CYS A 225 -3.25 5.47 -11.21
CA CYS A 225 -4.41 4.65 -11.51
C CYS A 225 -5.50 4.90 -10.46
N ALA A 226 -6.75 4.67 -10.84
CA ALA A 226 -7.91 4.85 -9.99
C ALA A 226 -8.77 3.59 -9.93
N GLY A 227 -9.28 3.28 -8.76
CA GLY A 227 -10.40 2.39 -8.56
C GLY A 227 -11.72 3.09 -8.82
N THR A 228 -12.78 2.51 -8.31
CA THR A 228 -14.15 2.98 -8.53
C THR A 228 -14.84 3.30 -7.21
N VAL A 229 -15.82 4.17 -7.23
CA VAL A 229 -16.64 4.47 -6.04
C VAL A 229 -17.68 3.36 -5.82
N LEU A 230 -18.33 2.95 -6.91
CA LEU A 230 -19.27 1.82 -6.95
C LEU A 230 -18.86 0.93 -8.13
N GLU A 231 -18.34 -0.24 -7.87
CA GLU A 231 -17.76 -1.13 -8.88
C GLU A 231 -18.74 -1.59 -9.95
N THR A 232 -20.01 -1.74 -9.57
CA THR A 232 -21.09 -2.23 -10.42
C THR A 232 -21.89 -1.14 -11.12
N ALA A 233 -21.55 0.13 -10.92
CA ALA A 233 -22.22 1.22 -11.61
C ALA A 233 -21.77 1.31 -13.07
N ALA A 234 -22.69 1.53 -13.99
CA ALA A 234 -22.34 1.71 -15.40
C ALA A 234 -21.33 2.84 -15.59
N GLY A 235 -20.24 2.57 -16.29
CA GLY A 235 -19.13 3.50 -16.48
C GLY A 235 -18.13 3.56 -15.30
N ALA A 236 -18.29 2.74 -14.27
CA ALA A 236 -17.38 2.67 -13.12
C ALA A 236 -16.22 1.70 -13.38
N SER A 237 -15.49 1.85 -14.49
CA SER A 237 -14.29 1.07 -14.77
C SER A 237 -13.05 1.64 -14.08
N GLY A 238 -12.06 0.80 -13.76
CA GLY A 238 -10.73 1.25 -13.39
C GLY A 238 -10.07 2.01 -14.53
N PHE A 239 -9.23 3.00 -14.20
CA PHE A 239 -8.50 3.82 -15.18
C PHE A 239 -7.06 4.02 -14.74
N CYS A 240 -6.13 4.04 -15.69
CA CYS A 240 -4.79 4.57 -15.52
C CYS A 240 -4.55 5.75 -16.45
N PHE A 241 -3.68 6.68 -16.06
CA PHE A 241 -3.28 7.83 -16.86
C PHE A 241 -1.76 8.00 -16.84
N ALA A 242 -1.25 8.65 -17.88
CA ALA A 242 0.12 9.11 -17.98
C ALA A 242 0.13 10.64 -18.02
N PHE A 243 0.95 11.24 -17.15
CA PHE A 243 1.17 12.68 -17.07
C PHE A 243 2.59 13.00 -17.53
N ASP A 244 2.71 13.76 -18.60
CA ASP A 244 3.98 14.20 -19.16
C ASP A 244 4.55 15.35 -18.33
N VAL A 245 5.71 15.13 -17.72
CA VAL A 245 6.38 16.08 -16.82
C VAL A 245 6.87 17.32 -17.57
N ALA A 246 7.29 17.18 -18.81
CA ALA A 246 7.84 18.29 -19.59
C ALA A 246 6.76 19.29 -20.04
N THR A 247 5.59 18.76 -20.43
CA THR A 247 4.47 19.57 -20.91
C THR A 247 3.45 19.90 -19.83
N ASN A 248 3.53 19.24 -18.67
CA ASN A 248 2.56 19.31 -17.57
C ASN A 248 1.12 19.02 -18.05
N LYS A 249 0.93 17.91 -18.75
CA LYS A 249 -0.38 17.50 -19.29
C LYS A 249 -0.59 16.01 -19.12
N VAL A 250 -1.86 15.61 -18.96
CA VAL A 250 -2.25 14.20 -19.17
C VAL A 250 -2.07 13.90 -20.67
N SER A 251 -1.18 12.97 -20.97
CA SER A 251 -0.80 12.61 -22.34
C SER A 251 -1.68 11.51 -22.91
N THR A 252 -2.16 10.59 -22.07
CA THR A 252 -3.05 9.49 -22.47
C THR A 252 -3.72 8.87 -21.26
N MET A 253 -4.81 8.14 -21.51
CA MET A 253 -5.53 7.35 -20.51
C MET A 253 -5.83 5.94 -21.02
N LEU A 254 -5.99 5.02 -20.08
CA LEU A 254 -6.35 3.63 -20.33
C LEU A 254 -7.48 3.20 -19.39
N ALA A 255 -8.64 2.84 -19.94
CA ALA A 255 -9.69 2.14 -19.22
C ALA A 255 -9.34 0.65 -19.10
N LEU A 256 -9.54 0.07 -17.92
CA LEU A 256 -9.21 -1.32 -17.63
C LEU A 256 -10.40 -2.27 -17.77
N SER A 257 -11.57 -1.76 -18.07
CA SER A 257 -12.74 -2.55 -18.45
C SER A 257 -13.63 -1.80 -19.42
N ALA A 258 -14.53 -2.51 -20.08
CA ALA A 258 -15.44 -1.93 -21.09
C ALA A 258 -16.60 -1.13 -20.49
N GLY A 259 -16.74 -1.05 -19.16
CA GLY A 259 -17.83 -0.29 -18.56
C GLY A 259 -17.88 -0.27 -17.03
N GLU A 260 -17.48 -1.34 -16.38
CA GLU A 260 -17.51 -1.45 -14.91
C GLU A 260 -16.42 -2.40 -14.40
N GLY A 261 -16.03 -2.28 -13.13
CA GLY A 261 -15.04 -3.12 -12.48
C GLY A 261 -13.59 -2.82 -12.87
N ALA A 262 -12.71 -3.77 -12.62
CA ALA A 262 -11.26 -3.68 -12.80
C ALA A 262 -10.62 -2.47 -12.09
N GLY A 263 -11.13 -2.12 -10.91
CA GLY A 263 -10.63 -1.00 -10.11
C GLY A 263 -9.19 -1.24 -9.64
N VAL A 264 -8.40 -0.17 -9.56
CA VAL A 264 -7.03 -0.23 -9.04
C VAL A 264 -7.02 0.35 -7.63
N TRP A 265 -7.03 -0.54 -6.64
CA TRP A 265 -7.11 -0.21 -5.22
C TRP A 265 -5.74 -0.29 -4.55
N MET A 266 -5.16 -1.48 -4.56
CA MET A 266 -3.85 -1.86 -4.05
C MET A 266 -3.55 -1.35 -2.62
N ALA A 267 -4.58 -1.11 -1.80
CA ALA A 267 -4.47 -0.54 -0.44
C ALA A 267 -3.53 0.67 -0.36
N GLY A 268 -3.60 1.55 -1.35
CA GLY A 268 -2.75 2.73 -1.44
C GLY A 268 -1.36 2.49 -2.06
N GLN A 269 -0.95 1.24 -2.30
CA GLN A 269 0.25 0.97 -3.10
C GLN A 269 0.04 1.47 -4.53
N GLY A 270 1.04 1.78 -5.24
CA GLY A 270 0.97 2.15 -6.65
C GLY A 270 1.47 1.05 -7.55
N PRO A 271 1.38 1.22 -8.86
CA PRO A 271 2.06 0.36 -9.79
C PRO A 271 3.56 0.27 -9.47
N ALA A 272 4.15 -0.92 -9.55
CA ALA A 272 5.59 -1.05 -9.60
C ALA A 272 6.07 -0.70 -11.02
N ALA A 273 7.33 -0.26 -11.14
CA ALA A 273 7.94 0.01 -12.45
C ALA A 273 9.35 -0.57 -12.51
N ASP A 274 9.70 -1.17 -13.65
CA ASP A 274 11.05 -1.65 -13.92
C ASP A 274 11.94 -0.56 -14.56
N ALA A 275 13.19 -0.92 -14.82
CA ALA A 275 14.18 -0.01 -15.42
C ALA A 275 13.83 0.40 -16.87
N GLU A 276 13.04 -0.41 -17.56
CA GLU A 276 12.53 -0.15 -18.90
C GLU A 276 11.26 0.70 -18.88
N GLY A 277 10.73 1.02 -17.69
CA GLY A 277 9.53 1.82 -17.49
C GLY A 277 8.23 1.06 -17.73
N LEU A 278 8.27 -0.26 -17.75
CA LEU A 278 7.07 -1.08 -17.76
C LEU A 278 6.42 -1.06 -16.38
N LEU A 279 5.10 -0.93 -16.36
CA LEU A 279 4.34 -0.84 -15.12
C LEU A 279 3.69 -2.19 -14.80
N TYR A 280 3.68 -2.54 -13.52
CA TYR A 280 3.08 -3.77 -13.00
C TYR A 280 2.06 -3.43 -11.93
N LEU A 281 0.83 -3.92 -12.07
CA LEU A 281 -0.26 -3.60 -11.16
C LEU A 281 -1.28 -4.74 -11.07
N THR A 282 -2.12 -4.69 -10.05
CA THR A 282 -3.24 -5.61 -9.83
C THR A 282 -4.56 -4.86 -9.92
N THR A 283 -5.60 -5.54 -10.42
CA THR A 283 -6.97 -5.03 -10.50
C THR A 283 -7.90 -5.84 -9.60
N GLY A 284 -8.95 -5.19 -9.11
CA GLY A 284 -10.01 -5.82 -8.33
C GLY A 284 -11.16 -6.35 -9.19
N ASN A 285 -12.32 -6.51 -8.55
CA ASN A 285 -13.52 -7.10 -9.15
C ASN A 285 -13.79 -6.60 -10.57
N GLY A 286 -14.21 -7.50 -11.44
CA GLY A 286 -14.53 -7.17 -12.83
C GLY A 286 -14.53 -8.37 -13.75
N ASP A 287 -15.14 -8.21 -14.91
CA ASP A 287 -15.09 -9.22 -15.97
C ASP A 287 -13.67 -9.31 -16.56
N PHE A 288 -13.36 -10.47 -17.11
CA PHE A 288 -12.12 -10.73 -17.83
C PHE A 288 -12.44 -11.40 -19.19
N ASP A 289 -11.89 -10.84 -20.27
CA ASP A 289 -12.02 -11.39 -21.62
C ASP A 289 -10.66 -11.63 -22.32
N GLY A 290 -9.56 -11.25 -21.65
CA GLY A 290 -8.21 -11.37 -22.19
C GLY A 290 -7.86 -10.34 -23.25
N ALA A 291 -8.67 -9.30 -23.45
CA ALA A 291 -8.47 -8.29 -24.49
C ALA A 291 -8.81 -6.86 -24.05
N THR A 292 -9.98 -6.65 -23.43
CA THR A 292 -10.50 -5.31 -23.09
C THR A 292 -11.03 -5.22 -21.67
N GLN A 293 -11.24 -6.34 -20.99
CA GLN A 293 -11.75 -6.44 -19.64
C GLN A 293 -10.73 -7.15 -18.74
N TRP A 294 -10.23 -6.43 -17.76
CA TRP A 294 -9.08 -6.81 -16.95
C TRP A 294 -9.43 -6.90 -15.45
N GLY A 295 -10.62 -7.42 -15.13
CA GLY A 295 -10.97 -7.74 -13.74
C GLY A 295 -10.06 -8.83 -13.18
N GLU A 296 -9.75 -8.78 -11.88
CA GLU A 296 -8.96 -9.77 -11.13
C GLU A 296 -7.64 -10.16 -11.82
N SER A 297 -6.94 -9.17 -12.34
CA SER A 297 -5.78 -9.40 -13.20
C SER A 297 -4.51 -8.79 -12.64
N PHE A 298 -3.39 -9.47 -12.89
CA PHE A 298 -2.06 -8.87 -12.85
C PHE A 298 -1.72 -8.36 -14.25
N LEU A 299 -1.43 -7.07 -14.36
CA LEU A 299 -1.22 -6.41 -15.64
C LEU A 299 0.20 -5.88 -15.76
N LYS A 300 0.73 -5.96 -16.98
CA LYS A 300 1.94 -5.28 -17.42
C LYS A 300 1.55 -4.23 -18.45
N LEU A 301 1.80 -2.97 -18.13
CA LEU A 301 1.50 -1.87 -19.01
C LEU A 301 2.77 -1.32 -19.64
N GLN A 302 2.65 -0.87 -20.89
CA GLN A 302 3.68 -0.14 -21.60
C GLN A 302 3.16 1.24 -22.00
N TYR A 303 3.95 2.25 -21.67
CA TYR A 303 3.75 3.61 -22.16
C TYR A 303 4.64 3.87 -23.36
N THR A 304 4.06 4.47 -24.39
CA THR A 304 4.78 4.98 -25.57
C THR A 304 4.60 6.49 -25.59
N PRO A 305 5.67 7.28 -25.38
CA PRO A 305 5.59 8.74 -25.50
C PRO A 305 5.16 9.19 -26.89
N PRO A 306 4.60 10.42 -27.02
CA PRO A 306 4.27 10.97 -28.32
C PRO A 306 5.55 11.15 -29.15
N SER A 307 5.49 10.87 -30.45
CA SER A 307 6.63 11.01 -31.35
C SER A 307 6.17 11.41 -32.75
N GLY A 308 6.65 12.53 -33.26
CA GLY A 308 6.22 13.08 -34.54
C GLY A 308 4.70 13.34 -34.55
N ASN A 309 3.98 12.66 -35.43
CA ASN A 309 2.51 12.73 -35.51
C ASN A 309 1.78 11.63 -34.68
N SER A 310 2.53 10.79 -34.01
CA SER A 310 1.93 9.72 -33.18
C SER A 310 1.61 10.24 -31.78
N GLU A 311 0.37 10.02 -31.35
CA GLU A 311 -0.07 10.34 -30.00
C GLU A 311 0.55 9.40 -28.97
N ALA A 312 0.59 9.84 -27.72
CA ALA A 312 0.97 8.99 -26.59
C ALA A 312 0.00 7.80 -26.44
N ALA A 313 0.52 6.66 -26.03
CA ALA A 313 -0.30 5.48 -25.80
C ALA A 313 0.11 4.76 -24.50
N LEU A 314 -0.88 4.31 -23.74
CA LEU A 314 -0.73 3.41 -22.61
C LEU A 314 -1.52 2.13 -22.90
N LYS A 315 -0.89 0.97 -22.84
CA LYS A 315 -1.50 -0.31 -23.25
C LYS A 315 -1.15 -1.43 -22.30
N VAL A 316 -2.08 -2.39 -22.12
CA VAL A 316 -1.78 -3.71 -21.57
C VAL A 316 -0.97 -4.47 -22.62
N VAL A 317 0.24 -4.89 -22.26
CA VAL A 317 1.13 -5.64 -23.17
C VAL A 317 1.30 -7.10 -22.75
N ASP A 318 0.98 -7.40 -21.49
CA ASP A 318 0.96 -8.77 -20.97
C ASP A 318 0.09 -8.83 -19.71
N HIS A 319 -0.40 -10.01 -19.35
CA HIS A 319 -1.29 -10.19 -18.21
C HIS A 319 -1.30 -11.62 -17.70
N TRP A 320 -1.74 -11.77 -16.45
CA TRP A 320 -2.10 -13.05 -15.85
C TRP A 320 -3.30 -12.86 -14.93
N THR A 321 -4.24 -13.82 -14.93
CA THR A 321 -5.47 -13.75 -14.14
C THR A 321 -5.67 -15.07 -13.42
N PRO A 322 -5.86 -15.08 -12.09
CA PRO A 322 -5.99 -16.33 -11.34
C PRO A 322 -7.30 -17.05 -11.66
N TRP A 323 -8.40 -16.33 -11.69
CA TRP A 323 -9.76 -16.89 -11.84
C TRP A 323 -10.77 -15.78 -12.15
N THR A 324 -11.95 -16.14 -12.67
CA THR A 324 -13.12 -15.26 -12.72
C THR A 324 -14.40 -16.09 -12.67
N ASP A 325 -15.48 -15.54 -12.14
CA ASP A 325 -16.78 -16.20 -12.14
C ASP A 325 -17.36 -16.39 -13.52
N PHE A 326 -17.14 -15.42 -14.40
CA PHE A 326 -17.63 -15.50 -15.78
C PHE A 326 -17.08 -16.73 -16.52
N ALA A 327 -15.81 -17.02 -16.37
CA ALA A 327 -15.20 -18.22 -16.98
C ALA A 327 -15.78 -19.51 -16.42
N ARG A 328 -16.15 -19.53 -15.14
CA ARG A 328 -16.70 -20.69 -14.46
C ARG A 328 -18.16 -20.95 -14.79
N THR A 329 -18.98 -19.91 -14.84
CA THR A 329 -20.44 -20.03 -14.98
C THR A 329 -20.93 -19.76 -16.39
N GLY A 330 -20.16 -19.06 -17.23
CA GLY A 330 -20.59 -18.55 -18.53
C GLY A 330 -21.65 -17.45 -18.42
N GLN A 331 -21.89 -16.92 -17.24
CA GLN A 331 -22.84 -15.86 -16.96
C GLN A 331 -22.15 -14.72 -16.24
N LYS A 332 -22.45 -13.50 -16.67
CA LYS A 332 -22.06 -12.32 -15.91
C LYS A 332 -22.70 -12.38 -14.53
N PRO A 333 -21.95 -12.36 -13.44
CA PRO A 333 -22.53 -12.34 -12.11
C PRO A 333 -23.45 -11.13 -11.99
N GLN A 334 -24.66 -11.35 -11.48
CA GLN A 334 -25.48 -10.19 -11.11
C GLN A 334 -24.77 -9.53 -9.93
N PRO A 335 -24.66 -8.19 -9.90
CA PRO A 335 -24.10 -7.49 -8.77
C PRO A 335 -24.95 -7.86 -7.54
N THR A 336 -24.49 -8.79 -6.77
CA THR A 336 -25.06 -9.00 -5.44
C THR A 336 -24.58 -7.82 -4.62
N MET A 337 -25.45 -6.83 -4.45
CA MET A 337 -25.25 -5.84 -3.41
C MET A 337 -25.12 -6.63 -2.11
N ARG A 338 -23.92 -6.81 -1.62
CA ARG A 338 -23.75 -7.22 -0.23
C ARG A 338 -24.46 -6.18 0.61
N PRO A 339 -25.28 -6.58 1.58
CA PRO A 339 -25.78 -5.63 2.55
C PRO A 339 -24.57 -4.89 3.10
N SER A 340 -24.56 -3.58 2.94
CA SER A 340 -23.50 -2.71 3.42
C SER A 340 -23.19 -3.05 4.89
N GLY A 341 -21.94 -3.37 5.21
CA GLY A 341 -21.50 -3.63 6.58
C GLY A 341 -21.41 -5.12 6.95
N VAL A 342 -21.60 -6.02 6.00
CA VAL A 342 -21.36 -7.44 6.23
C VAL A 342 -20.24 -7.85 5.27
N SER A 343 -18.99 -7.75 5.72
CA SER A 343 -18.03 -8.74 5.28
C SER A 343 -18.74 -10.06 5.52
N ALA A 344 -18.58 -11.03 4.62
CA ALA A 344 -19.32 -12.26 4.71
C ALA A 344 -19.21 -12.88 6.10
N SER A 345 -20.13 -12.53 6.95
CA SER A 345 -20.18 -12.90 8.35
C SER A 345 -20.85 -14.26 8.47
N SER A 346 -20.62 -14.92 9.59
CA SER A 346 -21.42 -16.06 10.00
C SER A 346 -22.92 -15.83 9.80
N GLU A 347 -23.37 -14.59 9.82
CA GLU A 347 -24.76 -14.17 9.56
C GLU A 347 -25.15 -14.25 8.07
N ALA A 348 -24.27 -13.87 7.15
CA ALA A 348 -24.47 -14.07 5.71
C ALA A 348 -24.38 -15.56 5.34
N LEU A 349 -23.52 -16.34 5.99
CA LEU A 349 -23.51 -17.80 5.93
C LEU A 349 -24.83 -18.39 6.42
N MET A 350 -25.39 -17.90 7.53
CA MET A 350 -26.68 -18.33 8.04
C MET A 350 -27.83 -17.93 7.12
N GLN A 351 -27.81 -16.75 6.51
CA GLN A 351 -28.81 -16.30 5.54
C GLN A 351 -28.70 -17.07 4.21
N LEU A 352 -27.49 -17.33 3.72
CA LEU A 352 -27.27 -18.17 2.52
C LEU A 352 -27.63 -19.64 2.80
N ALA A 353 -27.33 -20.15 3.99
CA ALA A 353 -27.80 -21.46 4.43
C ALA A 353 -29.31 -21.50 4.63
N GLY A 354 -29.94 -20.34 4.83
CA GLY A 354 -31.42 -20.17 4.97
C GLY A 354 -32.19 -20.25 3.67
N GLY A 355 -31.59 -19.91 2.55
CA GLY A 355 -32.27 -19.84 1.25
C GLY A 355 -32.43 -21.20 0.57
N GLY A 356 -33.46 -21.95 0.92
CA GLY A 356 -33.94 -23.12 0.13
C GLY A 356 -33.24 -24.45 0.39
N MET A 357 -32.34 -24.59 1.33
CA MET A 357 -31.75 -25.86 1.74
C MET A 357 -32.49 -26.50 2.93
N ASN A 358 -32.59 -27.84 2.93
CA ASN A 358 -33.15 -28.51 4.09
C ASN A 358 -32.24 -28.43 5.32
N GLU A 359 -32.80 -28.53 6.51
CA GLU A 359 -32.11 -28.32 7.80
C GLU A 359 -30.95 -29.29 8.03
N ALA A 360 -31.02 -30.52 7.50
CA ALA A 360 -29.97 -31.51 7.62
C ALA A 360 -28.72 -31.14 6.81
N LEU A 361 -28.91 -30.53 5.62
CA LEU A 361 -27.82 -30.05 4.77
C LEU A 361 -27.16 -28.79 5.37
N LYS A 362 -27.95 -27.95 6.01
CA LYS A 362 -27.47 -26.78 6.75
C LYS A 362 -26.56 -27.19 7.91
N ASN A 363 -27.02 -28.15 8.72
CA ASN A 363 -26.30 -28.64 9.89
C ASN A 363 -25.02 -29.39 9.51
N ALA A 364 -25.06 -30.25 8.48
CA ALA A 364 -23.90 -30.95 7.97
C ALA A 364 -22.84 -30.00 7.40
N ARG A 365 -23.25 -28.89 6.77
CA ARG A 365 -22.35 -27.88 6.24
C ARG A 365 -21.75 -27.00 7.34
N LEU A 366 -22.54 -26.65 8.36
CA LEU A 366 -22.05 -25.94 9.56
C LEU A 366 -21.09 -26.79 10.36
N GLU A 367 -21.37 -28.08 10.54
CA GLU A 367 -20.47 -29.00 11.24
C GLU A 367 -19.16 -29.25 10.47
N ALA A 368 -19.19 -29.31 9.15
CA ALA A 368 -18.00 -29.43 8.33
C ALA A 368 -17.09 -28.17 8.41
N ILE A 369 -17.69 -26.99 8.57
CA ILE A 369 -16.96 -25.73 8.77
C ILE A 369 -16.33 -25.66 10.17
N ILE A 370 -16.95 -26.26 11.17
CA ILE A 370 -16.55 -26.17 12.58
C ILE A 370 -15.62 -27.31 13.01
N ASN A 371 -15.66 -28.48 12.36
CA ASN A 371 -15.06 -29.71 12.90
C ASN A 371 -13.59 -29.95 12.62
N ASP A 372 -12.92 -29.12 11.84
CA ASP A 372 -11.48 -29.28 11.64
C ASP A 372 -10.65 -28.31 12.50
N ARG A 373 -10.60 -28.58 13.82
CA ARG A 373 -9.72 -27.92 14.81
C ARG A 373 -9.72 -26.39 14.79
N GLY A 374 -10.87 -25.76 14.50
CA GLY A 374 -10.99 -24.32 14.39
C GLY A 374 -10.31 -23.75 13.13
N ARG A 375 -10.04 -24.57 12.14
CA ARG A 375 -9.65 -24.14 10.79
C ARG A 375 -10.83 -24.29 9.87
N PRO A 376 -11.15 -23.27 9.06
CA PRO A 376 -12.22 -23.41 8.09
C PRO A 376 -11.87 -24.52 7.08
N THR A 377 -12.69 -25.56 7.05
CA THR A 377 -12.66 -26.50 5.95
C THR A 377 -13.33 -25.83 4.78
N VAL A 378 -12.63 -25.66 3.71
CA VAL A 378 -13.14 -25.01 2.51
C VAL A 378 -14.23 -25.86 1.92
N LEU A 379 -15.47 -25.39 2.00
CA LEU A 379 -16.60 -25.97 1.28
C LEU A 379 -16.81 -25.19 -0.01
N VAL A 380 -16.66 -25.85 -1.13
CA VAL A 380 -17.04 -25.33 -2.43
C VAL A 380 -18.56 -25.29 -2.52
N PHE A 381 -19.11 -24.10 -2.62
CA PHE A 381 -20.51 -23.91 -2.95
C PHE A 381 -20.61 -23.55 -4.43
N PRO A 382 -21.03 -24.46 -5.31
CA PRO A 382 -21.14 -24.18 -6.74
C PRO A 382 -22.08 -23.04 -7.09
N GLU A 383 -23.01 -22.74 -6.21
CA GLU A 383 -24.00 -21.68 -6.36
C GLU A 383 -23.59 -20.32 -5.77
N LEU A 384 -22.45 -20.24 -5.09
CA LEU A 384 -21.94 -18.96 -4.61
C LEU A 384 -21.03 -18.34 -5.66
N ALA A 385 -21.35 -17.14 -6.08
CA ALA A 385 -20.46 -16.33 -6.86
C ALA A 385 -19.16 -16.16 -6.08
N GLN A 386 -18.08 -16.70 -6.59
CA GLN A 386 -16.72 -16.53 -6.10
C GLN A 386 -15.91 -15.96 -7.26
N GLY A 387 -14.99 -15.06 -6.99
CA GLY A 387 -14.18 -14.49 -8.03
C GLY A 387 -14.62 -13.08 -8.40
N ALA A 388 -14.69 -12.79 -9.68
CA ALA A 388 -14.74 -11.46 -10.27
C ALA A 388 -15.65 -10.42 -9.58
N TRP A 389 -16.69 -10.86 -8.92
CA TRP A 389 -17.68 -9.97 -8.28
C TRP A 389 -18.02 -10.34 -6.84
N SER A 390 -17.28 -11.26 -6.24
CA SER A 390 -17.53 -11.73 -4.87
C SER A 390 -16.80 -10.94 -3.79
N ASP A 391 -16.11 -9.86 -4.16
CA ASP A 391 -15.28 -9.03 -3.26
C ASP A 391 -14.02 -9.77 -2.75
N GLU A 392 -13.52 -10.70 -3.56
CA GLU A 392 -12.26 -11.42 -3.31
C GLU A 392 -11.04 -10.72 -3.95
N ASP A 393 -11.17 -9.41 -4.17
CA ASP A 393 -10.22 -8.55 -4.89
C ASP A 393 -8.78 -9.06 -4.90
N PHE A 394 -8.33 -9.56 -6.04
CA PHE A 394 -6.92 -9.81 -6.30
C PHE A 394 -6.11 -8.52 -6.20
N GLY A 395 -6.73 -7.39 -6.55
CA GLY A 395 -6.18 -6.05 -6.45
C GLY A 395 -6.23 -5.40 -5.07
N SER A 396 -6.54 -6.13 -3.99
CA SER A 396 -6.56 -5.53 -2.64
C SER A 396 -5.16 -5.14 -2.14
N ALA A 397 -4.12 -5.87 -2.55
CA ALA A 397 -2.71 -5.51 -2.34
C ALA A 397 -2.01 -5.21 -3.67
N GLY A 398 -0.97 -4.39 -3.62
CA GLY A 398 -0.10 -4.15 -4.78
C GLY A 398 0.97 -5.24 -4.93
N PRO A 399 1.62 -5.32 -6.08
CA PRO A 399 2.67 -6.30 -6.32
C PRO A 399 3.97 -5.91 -5.61
N ALA A 400 4.69 -6.90 -5.08
CA ALA A 400 6.07 -6.81 -4.65
C ALA A 400 6.98 -7.36 -5.76
N CYS A 401 7.68 -6.49 -6.50
CA CYS A 401 8.44 -6.91 -7.67
C CYS A 401 9.94 -7.08 -7.37
N LEU A 402 10.38 -8.33 -7.31
CA LEU A 402 11.79 -8.70 -7.16
C LEU A 402 12.45 -8.74 -8.55
N PHE A 403 12.63 -7.56 -9.15
CA PHE A 403 13.20 -7.44 -10.50
C PHE A 403 14.56 -8.13 -10.69
N PRO A 404 15.48 -8.19 -9.69
CA PRO A 404 16.73 -8.91 -9.84
C PRO A 404 16.58 -10.40 -10.14
N ILE A 405 15.46 -11.02 -9.79
CA ILE A 405 15.15 -12.43 -10.12
C ILE A 405 14.02 -12.57 -11.12
N GLY A 406 13.49 -11.45 -11.66
CA GLY A 406 12.47 -11.43 -12.69
C GLY A 406 11.10 -11.96 -12.23
N VAL A 407 10.73 -11.75 -10.97
CA VAL A 407 9.46 -12.23 -10.39
C VAL A 407 8.79 -11.11 -9.60
N CYS A 408 7.48 -10.93 -9.81
CA CYS A 408 6.62 -10.19 -8.88
C CYS A 408 5.79 -11.17 -8.04
N ILE A 409 5.60 -10.86 -6.78
CA ILE A 409 4.67 -11.57 -5.91
C ILE A 409 3.42 -10.71 -5.78
N ALA A 410 2.30 -11.22 -6.25
CA ALA A 410 1.00 -10.58 -6.12
C ALA A 410 0.07 -11.46 -5.27
N GLY A 411 -0.93 -10.86 -4.65
CA GLY A 411 -1.91 -11.55 -3.84
C GLY A 411 -3.03 -10.60 -3.42
N GLY A 412 -4.11 -11.16 -2.94
CA GLY A 412 -5.32 -10.39 -2.63
C GLY A 412 -6.11 -10.94 -1.45
N LYS A 413 -7.40 -10.74 -1.49
CA LYS A 413 -8.32 -11.16 -0.42
C LYS A 413 -8.46 -12.68 -0.34
N ASP A 414 -8.05 -13.42 -1.36
CA ASP A 414 -7.95 -14.89 -1.28
C ASP A 414 -6.79 -15.38 -0.37
N GLY A 415 -5.90 -14.47 0.07
CA GLY A 415 -4.77 -14.80 0.94
C GLY A 415 -3.65 -15.59 0.25
N LEU A 416 -3.75 -15.82 -1.06
CA LEU A 416 -2.74 -16.51 -1.86
C LEU A 416 -1.64 -15.55 -2.32
N ALA A 417 -0.44 -16.06 -2.48
CA ALA A 417 0.65 -15.43 -3.19
C ALA A 417 0.85 -16.10 -4.55
N TYR A 418 0.87 -15.29 -5.57
CA TYR A 418 1.10 -15.71 -6.95
C TYR A 418 2.46 -15.19 -7.42
N PRO A 419 3.47 -16.07 -7.55
CA PRO A 419 4.78 -15.71 -8.11
C PRO A 419 4.68 -15.58 -9.63
N ILE A 420 4.70 -14.36 -10.15
CA ILE A 420 4.46 -14.04 -11.56
C ILE A 420 5.77 -13.61 -12.23
N LYS A 421 6.11 -14.22 -13.38
CA LYS A 421 7.32 -13.84 -14.14
C LYS A 421 7.16 -12.45 -14.76
N THR A 422 8.17 -11.60 -14.64
CA THR A 422 8.12 -10.25 -15.23
C THR A 422 8.33 -10.24 -16.75
N VAL A 423 9.06 -11.23 -17.28
CA VAL A 423 9.37 -11.32 -18.72
C VAL A 423 8.16 -11.79 -19.52
N ASN A 424 7.44 -12.78 -18.98
CA ASN A 424 6.25 -13.37 -19.60
C ASN A 424 5.26 -13.73 -18.50
N LEU A 425 4.19 -12.94 -18.36
CA LEU A 425 3.17 -13.14 -17.34
C LEU A 425 2.33 -14.39 -17.62
N GLY A 426 2.30 -14.85 -18.87
CA GLY A 426 1.63 -16.08 -19.27
C GLY A 426 0.43 -15.89 -20.20
N GLY A 427 -0.10 -14.66 -20.35
CA GLY A 427 -1.21 -14.36 -21.25
C GLY A 427 -2.41 -15.27 -20.99
N THR A 428 -2.98 -15.22 -19.79
CA THR A 428 -4.18 -16.01 -19.44
C THR A 428 -5.29 -15.77 -20.44
N THR A 429 -5.89 -16.82 -20.97
CA THR A 429 -7.07 -16.75 -21.85
C THR A 429 -8.31 -17.18 -21.08
N VAL A 430 -9.51 -16.87 -21.59
CA VAL A 430 -10.77 -17.35 -21.01
C VAL A 430 -10.79 -18.88 -20.93
N ALA A 431 -10.18 -19.58 -21.91
CA ALA A 431 -10.08 -21.04 -21.90
C ALA A 431 -9.16 -21.56 -20.77
N ASP A 432 -8.11 -20.83 -20.42
CA ASP A 432 -7.23 -21.22 -19.31
C ASP A 432 -7.95 -21.21 -17.97
N LEU A 433 -8.89 -20.31 -17.78
CA LEU A 433 -9.67 -20.20 -16.55
C LEU A 433 -10.57 -21.41 -16.30
N ALA A 434 -10.91 -22.17 -17.35
CA ALA A 434 -11.57 -23.46 -17.23
C ALA A 434 -10.61 -24.59 -16.78
N ASN A 435 -9.30 -24.33 -16.73
CA ASN A 435 -8.29 -25.29 -16.30
C ASN A 435 -7.26 -24.60 -15.36
N PRO A 436 -7.59 -24.40 -14.09
CA PRO A 436 -6.73 -23.70 -13.14
C PRO A 436 -5.32 -24.25 -13.04
N LYS A 437 -5.16 -25.57 -13.14
CA LYS A 437 -3.85 -26.22 -13.10
C LYS A 437 -2.95 -25.81 -14.27
N ALA A 438 -3.50 -25.74 -15.46
CA ALA A 438 -2.77 -25.29 -16.64
C ALA A 438 -2.45 -23.78 -16.54
N ASN A 439 -3.38 -22.99 -16.01
CA ASN A 439 -3.16 -21.56 -15.78
C ASN A 439 -2.07 -21.30 -14.73
N CYS A 440 -2.09 -22.03 -13.61
CA CYS A 440 -1.03 -21.97 -12.59
C CYS A 440 0.34 -22.40 -13.13
N ALA A 441 0.42 -23.32 -14.09
CA ALA A 441 1.68 -23.71 -14.70
C ALA A 441 2.39 -22.57 -15.47
N LYS A 442 1.70 -21.49 -15.75
CA LYS A 442 2.25 -20.27 -16.36
C LYS A 442 3.04 -19.42 -15.37
N LEU A 443 2.76 -19.54 -14.08
CA LEU A 443 3.45 -18.84 -13.00
C LEU A 443 4.93 -19.20 -12.92
N ALA A 444 5.70 -18.43 -12.19
CA ALA A 444 7.10 -18.72 -11.90
C ALA A 444 7.26 -19.94 -10.98
N ALA A 445 6.31 -20.10 -10.04
CA ALA A 445 6.20 -21.23 -9.12
C ALA A 445 4.73 -21.40 -8.71
N PRO A 446 4.33 -22.55 -8.15
CA PRO A 446 2.99 -22.74 -7.62
C PRO A 446 2.61 -21.67 -6.60
N PRO A 447 1.38 -21.18 -6.59
CA PRO A 447 0.91 -20.25 -5.56
C PRO A 447 0.84 -20.93 -4.20
N ILE A 448 0.96 -20.14 -3.15
CA ILE A 448 0.92 -20.62 -1.77
C ILE A 448 0.02 -19.72 -0.92
N TRP A 449 -0.43 -20.22 0.22
CA TRP A 449 -1.07 -19.43 1.25
C TRP A 449 -0.03 -18.54 1.95
N LEU A 450 -0.04 -17.24 1.64
CA LEU A 450 1.00 -16.30 2.09
C LEU A 450 0.84 -15.92 3.56
N THR A 451 -0.39 -15.80 4.00
CA THR A 451 -0.76 -15.24 5.32
C THR A 451 -1.22 -16.33 6.30
N MET A 452 -1.04 -17.59 5.93
CA MET A 452 -1.44 -18.75 6.72
C MET A 452 -0.37 -19.84 6.65
N SER A 453 -0.36 -20.73 7.64
CA SER A 453 0.39 -22.00 7.51
C SER A 453 -0.15 -22.79 6.33
N PRO A 454 0.69 -23.54 5.60
CA PRO A 454 0.27 -24.31 4.44
C PRO A 454 -1.03 -25.08 4.73
N GLY A 455 -2.08 -24.71 4.02
CA GLY A 455 -3.38 -25.36 4.16
C GLY A 455 -3.43 -26.68 3.39
N PRO A 456 -4.40 -27.54 3.66
CA PRO A 456 -4.54 -28.85 2.99
C PRO A 456 -5.08 -28.75 1.55
N VAL A 457 -5.31 -27.56 1.03
CA VAL A 457 -6.03 -27.32 -0.22
C VAL A 457 -5.06 -26.96 -1.33
N ASP A 458 -5.21 -27.62 -2.48
CA ASP A 458 -4.47 -27.28 -3.70
C ASP A 458 -5.02 -25.98 -4.29
N PRO A 459 -4.23 -24.89 -4.31
CA PRO A 459 -4.66 -23.63 -4.91
C PRO A 459 -4.78 -23.70 -6.44
N CYS A 460 -4.32 -24.80 -7.06
CA CYS A 460 -4.35 -25.02 -8.50
C CYS A 460 -4.99 -26.36 -8.85
N PRO A 461 -6.26 -26.59 -8.50
CA PRO A 461 -6.93 -27.85 -8.74
C PRO A 461 -7.14 -28.12 -10.24
N ASN A 462 -7.43 -29.37 -10.60
CA ASN A 462 -7.74 -29.74 -11.98
C ASN A 462 -9.13 -29.21 -12.43
N ASP A 463 -10.05 -28.99 -11.50
CA ASP A 463 -11.41 -28.53 -11.76
C ASP A 463 -11.62 -27.13 -11.14
N PRO A 464 -11.96 -26.10 -11.92
CA PRO A 464 -12.20 -24.76 -11.41
C PRO A 464 -13.33 -24.69 -10.37
N ARG A 465 -14.26 -25.63 -10.40
CA ARG A 465 -15.34 -25.74 -9.40
C ARG A 465 -14.83 -26.16 -8.02
N THR A 466 -13.61 -26.64 -7.93
CA THR A 466 -12.92 -27.00 -6.68
C THR A 466 -11.91 -25.96 -6.25
N LEU A 467 -11.83 -24.80 -6.91
CA LEU A 467 -11.11 -23.65 -6.40
C LEU A 467 -11.70 -23.27 -5.06
N ASN A 468 -10.87 -23.40 -4.07
CA ASN A 468 -11.27 -23.17 -2.69
C ASN A 468 -10.70 -21.81 -2.27
N PHE A 469 -11.56 -20.82 -2.25
CA PHE A 469 -11.28 -19.58 -1.55
C PHE A 469 -11.65 -19.80 -0.08
N PHE A 470 -10.94 -19.14 0.82
CA PHE A 470 -11.42 -19.02 2.19
C PHE A 470 -12.58 -18.06 2.17
N PRO A 471 -13.82 -18.53 2.19
CA PRO A 471 -14.90 -17.64 1.85
C PRO A 471 -15.26 -16.67 2.96
N TRP A 472 -14.83 -16.84 4.23
CA TRP A 472 -15.61 -16.16 5.25
C TRP A 472 -14.90 -16.09 6.60
N GLY A 473 -14.45 -14.92 6.93
CA GLY A 473 -14.26 -14.51 8.30
C GLY A 473 -12.99 -14.92 9.04
N ASP A 474 -12.33 -15.98 8.67
CA ASP A 474 -10.99 -16.35 9.16
C ASP A 474 -9.93 -16.12 8.10
N THR A 475 -10.28 -15.38 7.09
CA THR A 475 -9.42 -15.18 5.95
C THR A 475 -8.39 -14.15 6.30
N ALA A 476 -7.19 -14.54 6.11
CA ALA A 476 -6.06 -13.68 6.17
C ALA A 476 -5.94 -12.86 4.87
N HIS A 477 -6.99 -12.07 4.54
CA HIS A 477 -6.95 -11.18 3.38
C HIS A 477 -5.66 -10.37 3.37
N LEU A 478 -5.00 -10.31 2.23
CA LEU A 478 -3.80 -9.51 2.07
C LEU A 478 -4.15 -8.14 1.49
N HIS A 479 -3.88 -7.08 2.27
CA HIS A 479 -3.96 -5.69 1.82
C HIS A 479 -2.59 -5.04 1.77
N MET A 480 -1.65 -5.56 2.51
CA MET A 480 -0.28 -5.09 2.52
C MET A 480 0.48 -5.64 1.30
N THR A 481 1.16 -4.79 0.55
CA THR A 481 2.19 -5.26 -0.37
C THR A 481 3.31 -5.91 0.44
N PRO A 482 3.73 -7.14 0.13
CA PRO A 482 4.82 -7.79 0.85
C PRO A 482 6.12 -6.98 0.83
N VAL A 483 6.71 -6.73 1.98
CA VAL A 483 8.01 -6.05 2.09
C VAL A 483 9.12 -6.99 1.62
N GLN A 484 10.02 -6.51 0.78
CA GLN A 484 11.10 -7.29 0.17
C GLN A 484 12.43 -6.98 0.85
N TYR A 485 13.24 -8.01 1.09
CA TYR A 485 14.58 -7.87 1.63
C TYR A 485 15.50 -8.98 1.11
N PHE A 486 16.75 -8.65 0.81
CA PHE A 486 17.76 -9.67 0.57
C PHE A 486 18.43 -10.02 1.91
N ASP A 487 18.07 -11.16 2.46
CA ASP A 487 18.59 -11.66 3.73
C ASP A 487 20.01 -12.24 3.52
N PRO A 488 21.05 -11.59 4.03
CA PRO A 488 22.43 -12.03 3.80
C PRO A 488 22.77 -13.32 4.55
N VAL A 489 22.08 -13.64 5.64
CA VAL A 489 22.30 -14.88 6.40
C VAL A 489 21.70 -16.07 5.65
N LEU A 490 20.50 -15.91 5.09
CA LEU A 490 19.87 -16.93 4.24
C LEU A 490 20.43 -16.92 2.81
N ASN A 491 21.22 -15.90 2.46
CA ASN A 491 21.70 -15.63 1.09
C ASN A 491 20.58 -15.76 0.05
N SER A 492 19.47 -15.09 0.32
CA SER A 492 18.25 -15.20 -0.49
C SER A 492 17.33 -14.00 -0.30
N TRP A 493 16.52 -13.73 -1.29
CA TRP A 493 15.39 -12.84 -1.12
C TRP A 493 14.40 -13.43 -0.12
N VAL A 494 13.86 -12.57 0.72
CA VAL A 494 12.74 -12.86 1.62
C VAL A 494 11.65 -11.83 1.42
N ILE A 495 10.41 -12.23 1.71
CA ILE A 495 9.27 -11.32 1.80
C ILE A 495 8.60 -11.46 3.15
N PHE A 496 8.01 -10.35 3.61
CA PHE A 496 7.21 -10.29 4.82
C PHE A 496 5.78 -9.87 4.47
N ALA A 497 4.80 -10.61 4.99
CA ALA A 497 3.39 -10.34 4.77
C ALA A 497 2.58 -10.50 6.05
N TRP A 498 1.60 -9.61 6.24
CA TRP A 498 0.73 -9.62 7.41
C TRP A 498 -0.73 -9.41 7.00
N GLY A 499 -1.45 -10.50 6.84
CA GLY A 499 -2.87 -10.47 6.48
C GLY A 499 -3.79 -10.16 7.66
N GLU A 500 -5.08 -10.02 7.35
CA GLU A 500 -6.13 -9.91 8.36
C GLU A 500 -6.17 -11.14 9.26
N ASN A 501 -6.47 -10.93 10.54
CA ASN A 501 -6.60 -12.01 11.53
C ASN A 501 -5.46 -13.03 11.50
N SER A 502 -4.29 -12.60 11.10
CA SER A 502 -3.12 -13.44 10.86
C SER A 502 -1.89 -12.92 11.60
N GLN A 503 -0.86 -13.72 11.58
CA GLN A 503 0.47 -13.40 12.08
C GLN A 503 1.32 -12.80 10.97
N LEU A 504 2.37 -12.06 11.32
CA LEU A 504 3.41 -11.65 10.38
C LEU A 504 4.20 -12.89 9.95
N HIS A 505 4.28 -13.13 8.65
CA HIS A 505 4.99 -14.27 8.06
C HIS A 505 6.24 -13.83 7.31
N LYS A 506 7.33 -14.61 7.45
CA LYS A 506 8.56 -14.49 6.67
C LYS A 506 8.66 -15.67 5.72
N TRP A 507 8.84 -15.38 4.42
CA TRP A 507 8.99 -16.37 3.37
C TRP A 507 10.30 -16.15 2.61
N LYS A 508 11.03 -17.21 2.36
CA LYS A 508 12.19 -17.21 1.47
C LYS A 508 11.72 -17.35 0.03
N VAL A 509 12.29 -16.54 -0.87
CA VAL A 509 11.99 -16.56 -2.31
C VAL A 509 13.21 -17.11 -3.05
N SER A 510 13.04 -18.21 -3.77
CA SER A 510 14.11 -18.79 -4.61
C SER A 510 14.34 -17.94 -5.86
N SER A 511 15.44 -18.20 -6.57
CA SER A 511 15.73 -17.58 -7.87
C SER A 511 14.68 -17.88 -8.95
N THR A 512 13.84 -18.90 -8.74
CA THR A 512 12.71 -19.25 -9.62
C THR A 512 11.36 -18.74 -9.09
N GLY A 513 11.34 -17.94 -8.02
CA GLY A 513 10.11 -17.40 -7.44
C GLY A 513 9.39 -18.34 -6.46
N ALA A 514 9.88 -19.56 -6.23
CA ALA A 514 9.26 -20.47 -5.27
C ALA A 514 9.40 -19.92 -3.84
N LEU A 515 8.30 -19.94 -3.10
CA LEU A 515 8.20 -19.46 -1.73
C LEU A 515 8.35 -20.62 -0.74
N THR A 516 9.19 -20.43 0.26
CA THR A 516 9.37 -21.39 1.36
C THR A 516 9.18 -20.68 2.69
N TYR A 517 8.32 -21.22 3.54
CA TYR A 517 8.09 -20.69 4.88
C TYR A 517 9.38 -20.69 5.71
N VAL A 518 9.61 -19.61 6.43
CA VAL A 518 10.76 -19.45 7.33
C VAL A 518 10.30 -19.31 8.79
N ALA A 519 9.45 -18.33 9.08
CA ALA A 519 9.03 -18.01 10.44
C ALA A 519 7.76 -17.16 10.44
N GLN A 520 7.14 -17.04 11.59
CA GLN A 520 6.02 -16.12 11.84
C GLN A 520 6.16 -15.46 13.22
N SER A 521 5.44 -14.37 13.42
CA SER A 521 5.35 -13.70 14.73
C SER A 521 4.40 -14.42 15.67
N HIS A 522 4.39 -14.01 16.96
CA HIS A 522 3.34 -14.41 17.90
C HIS A 522 2.11 -13.50 17.81
N GLU A 523 2.31 -12.27 17.41
CA GLU A 523 1.28 -11.25 17.36
C GLU A 523 0.35 -11.46 16.18
N TYR A 524 -0.94 -11.18 16.40
CA TYR A 524 -1.99 -11.18 15.39
C TYR A 524 -2.44 -9.75 15.11
N ALA A 525 -2.54 -9.39 13.85
CA ALA A 525 -3.27 -8.20 13.44
C ALA A 525 -4.75 -8.40 13.79
N SER A 526 -5.37 -7.37 14.39
CA SER A 526 -6.79 -7.39 14.76
C SER A 526 -7.20 -8.50 15.72
N ASN A 527 -6.33 -8.86 16.63
CA ASN A 527 -6.50 -9.97 17.59
C ASN A 527 -7.83 -9.93 18.36
N ALA A 528 -8.36 -8.72 18.65
CA ALA A 528 -9.62 -8.56 19.36
C ALA A 528 -10.85 -9.09 18.63
N VAL A 529 -10.77 -9.30 17.30
CA VAL A 529 -11.87 -9.80 16.47
C VAL A 529 -11.66 -11.21 15.94
N ARG A 530 -10.50 -11.81 16.21
CA ARG A 530 -10.18 -13.18 15.78
C ARG A 530 -11.23 -14.22 16.14
N GLU A 531 -11.85 -14.08 17.33
CA GLU A 531 -12.88 -15.00 17.83
C GLU A 531 -14.29 -14.66 17.33
N LYS A 532 -14.44 -13.55 16.60
CA LYS A 532 -15.72 -13.05 16.08
C LYS A 532 -15.56 -12.67 14.62
N PRO A 533 -15.36 -13.62 13.72
CA PRO A 533 -15.32 -13.32 12.28
C PRO A 533 -16.62 -12.64 11.84
N PRO A 534 -16.55 -11.77 10.86
CA PRO A 534 -15.44 -11.39 10.03
C PRO A 534 -14.81 -10.12 10.55
N GLY A 535 -13.58 -9.97 10.49
CA GLY A 535 -13.18 -8.63 10.60
C GLY A 535 -11.88 -8.37 11.25
N GLY A 536 -10.93 -7.92 10.73
CA GLY A 536 -9.65 -7.43 11.11
C GLY A 536 -9.01 -6.73 9.95
N MET A 537 -9.84 -6.19 9.05
CA MET A 537 -9.34 -5.38 7.94
C MET A 537 -8.59 -4.16 8.49
N PRO A 538 -7.42 -3.84 7.96
CA PRO A 538 -6.78 -4.44 6.78
C PRO A 538 -5.59 -5.37 7.07
N GLY A 539 -5.41 -5.85 8.27
CA GLY A 539 -4.18 -6.54 8.66
C GLY A 539 -3.05 -5.56 9.04
N GLY A 540 -1.79 -5.99 8.98
CA GLY A 540 -0.63 -5.17 9.34
C GLY A 540 -0.01 -4.46 8.13
N PHE A 541 0.73 -3.36 8.40
CA PHE A 541 1.52 -2.64 7.39
C PHE A 541 2.94 -2.46 7.88
N CYS A 542 3.90 -2.81 7.05
CA CYS A 542 5.31 -2.83 7.43
C CYS A 542 6.19 -2.07 6.42
N SER A 543 7.31 -1.57 6.93
CA SER A 543 8.48 -1.14 6.15
C SER A 543 9.74 -1.61 6.84
N GLY A 544 10.81 -1.76 6.10
CA GLY A 544 12.08 -2.20 6.66
C GLY A 544 13.23 -1.25 6.40
N SER A 545 14.32 -1.44 7.15
CA SER A 545 15.57 -0.73 6.91
C SER A 545 16.78 -1.59 7.23
N SER A 546 17.93 -1.22 6.64
CA SER A 546 19.25 -1.80 6.96
C SER A 546 20.38 -0.88 6.51
N ASN A 547 21.57 -1.11 7.02
CA ASN A 547 22.81 -0.54 6.50
C ASN A 547 23.42 -1.52 5.47
N GLY A 548 22.93 -1.47 4.24
CA GLY A 548 23.35 -2.39 3.19
C GLY A 548 23.02 -3.85 3.55
N ALA A 549 24.05 -4.70 3.44
CA ALA A 549 23.97 -6.13 3.72
C ALA A 549 24.36 -6.51 5.16
N ASP A 550 24.46 -5.56 6.08
CA ASP A 550 24.74 -5.84 7.49
C ASP A 550 23.50 -6.44 8.16
N PRO A 551 23.52 -7.74 8.54
CA PRO A 551 22.35 -8.42 9.09
C PRO A 551 21.94 -7.87 10.47
N ASP A 552 22.88 -7.35 11.26
CA ASP A 552 22.63 -6.82 12.61
C ASP A 552 22.01 -5.42 12.60
N SER A 553 22.01 -4.76 11.44
CA SER A 553 21.36 -3.47 11.22
C SER A 553 19.93 -3.60 10.71
N ALA A 554 19.52 -4.77 10.22
CA ALA A 554 18.22 -4.97 9.61
C ALA A 554 17.09 -4.88 10.65
N LEU A 555 16.06 -4.09 10.34
CA LEU A 555 14.88 -3.87 11.19
C LEU A 555 13.61 -3.87 10.34
N LEU A 556 12.53 -4.41 10.89
CA LEU A 556 11.21 -4.37 10.26
C LEU A 556 10.22 -3.67 11.19
N PHE A 557 9.61 -2.60 10.72
CA PHE A 557 8.73 -1.69 11.46
C PHE A 557 7.29 -1.92 11.01
N CYS A 558 6.41 -2.34 11.91
CA CYS A 558 5.06 -2.74 11.57
C CYS A 558 4.01 -2.07 12.45
N THR A 559 2.89 -1.68 11.85
CA THR A 559 1.68 -1.24 12.54
C THR A 559 0.56 -2.24 12.34
N ILE A 560 -0.23 -2.47 13.38
CA ILE A 560 -1.43 -3.31 13.31
C ILE A 560 -2.61 -2.64 14.01
N PRO A 561 -3.86 -2.91 13.57
CA PRO A 561 -5.06 -2.49 14.27
C PRO A 561 -5.44 -3.46 15.39
N TYR A 562 -6.19 -2.95 16.37
CA TYR A 562 -6.94 -3.75 17.35
C TYR A 562 -8.42 -3.79 16.97
N GLY A 563 -8.78 -4.55 15.99
CA GLY A 563 -10.14 -4.64 15.47
C GLY A 563 -10.24 -4.27 14.00
N ASP A 564 -11.45 -4.16 13.49
CA ASP A 564 -11.72 -3.80 12.11
C ASP A 564 -11.56 -2.29 11.88
N ALA A 565 -10.44 -1.90 11.30
CA ALA A 565 -10.13 -0.51 10.98
C ALA A 565 -10.81 0.00 9.70
N ASN A 566 -11.55 -0.85 8.99
CA ASN A 566 -12.38 -0.42 7.88
C ASN A 566 -13.79 -0.04 8.33
N ALA A 567 -14.31 -0.72 9.36
CA ALA A 567 -15.64 -0.44 9.89
C ALA A 567 -15.66 0.70 10.92
N GLN A 568 -14.54 0.94 11.60
CA GLN A 568 -14.44 1.97 12.63
C GLN A 568 -12.99 2.40 12.85
N VAL A 569 -12.82 3.55 13.49
CA VAL A 569 -11.49 4.00 13.95
C VAL A 569 -11.13 3.20 15.21
N VAL A 570 -9.98 2.54 15.18
CA VAL A 570 -9.53 1.64 16.25
C VAL A 570 -8.14 2.01 16.75
N ASN A 571 -7.81 1.57 17.96
CA ASN A 571 -6.45 1.69 18.47
C ASN A 571 -5.47 0.89 17.62
N GLY A 572 -4.24 1.39 17.53
CA GLY A 572 -3.13 0.75 16.86
C GLY A 572 -2.04 0.27 17.80
N ARG A 573 -1.16 -0.58 17.26
CA ARG A 573 0.07 -1.04 17.89
C ARG A 573 1.20 -0.90 16.88
N PHE A 574 2.31 -0.32 17.31
CA PHE A 574 3.53 -0.20 16.52
C PHE A 574 4.61 -1.09 17.13
N MET A 575 5.28 -1.89 16.28
CA MET A 575 6.28 -2.87 16.70
C MET A 575 7.49 -2.84 15.77
N VAL A 576 8.63 -3.22 16.34
CA VAL A 576 9.88 -3.40 15.59
C VAL A 576 10.36 -4.83 15.77
N TYR A 577 10.60 -5.51 14.66
CA TYR A 577 11.08 -6.88 14.62
C TYR A 577 12.53 -6.97 14.13
N ASP A 578 13.21 -8.02 14.58
CA ASP A 578 14.42 -8.52 13.94
C ASP A 578 14.02 -9.39 12.73
N PRO A 579 14.28 -8.94 11.50
CA PRO A 579 13.86 -9.69 10.32
C PRO A 579 14.81 -10.85 9.98
N VAL A 580 15.96 -10.93 10.63
CA VAL A 580 17.04 -11.88 10.32
C VAL A 580 17.16 -12.97 11.37
N HIS A 581 17.35 -12.61 12.64
CA HIS A 581 17.60 -13.55 13.72
C HIS A 581 16.30 -13.91 14.44
N LEU A 582 15.98 -15.18 14.44
CA LEU A 582 14.75 -15.68 15.07
C LEU A 582 14.90 -15.77 16.60
N ALA A 583 13.77 -15.74 17.30
CA ALA A 583 13.71 -16.05 18.72
C ALA A 583 14.04 -17.54 18.97
N ALA A 584 14.27 -17.90 20.26
CA ALA A 584 14.69 -19.26 20.62
C ALA A 584 13.65 -20.35 20.26
N ASP A 585 12.38 -19.96 20.12
CA ASP A 585 11.28 -20.84 19.71
C ASP A 585 11.06 -20.89 18.19
N GLY A 586 11.90 -20.18 17.41
CA GLY A 586 11.81 -20.12 15.96
C GLY A 586 10.86 -19.05 15.42
N SER A 587 10.25 -18.23 16.27
CA SER A 587 9.40 -17.12 15.85
C SER A 587 10.20 -15.87 15.42
N LEU A 588 9.54 -14.92 14.75
CA LEU A 588 10.08 -13.59 14.52
C LEU A 588 10.23 -12.85 15.85
N LYS A 589 11.42 -12.30 16.09
CA LYS A 589 11.79 -11.70 17.37
C LYS A 589 11.33 -10.24 17.41
N VAL A 590 10.49 -9.89 18.40
CA VAL A 590 10.15 -8.50 18.71
C VAL A 590 11.31 -7.84 19.47
N LEU A 591 11.78 -6.70 18.97
CA LEU A 591 12.81 -5.88 19.59
C LEU A 591 12.22 -4.75 20.42
N TRP A 592 11.10 -4.21 19.97
CA TRP A 592 10.40 -3.11 20.63
C TRP A 592 8.90 -3.12 20.28
N ASP A 593 8.08 -2.62 21.21
CA ASP A 593 6.63 -2.64 21.11
C ASP A 593 6.02 -1.45 21.84
N SER A 594 5.23 -0.63 21.13
CA SER A 594 4.59 0.57 21.67
C SER A 594 3.69 0.30 22.89
N GLN A 595 3.07 -0.87 22.95
CA GLN A 595 2.21 -1.26 24.07
C GLN A 595 3.00 -1.41 25.39
N GLN A 596 4.21 -1.98 25.32
CA GLN A 596 5.08 -2.13 26.47
C GLN A 596 5.59 -0.78 27.01
N TRP A 597 5.65 0.22 26.13
CA TRP A 597 6.05 1.59 26.48
C TRP A 597 4.86 2.51 26.75
N ASN A 598 3.64 1.95 26.83
CA ASN A 598 2.40 2.69 27.07
C ASN A 598 2.15 3.82 26.06
N ILE A 599 2.60 3.64 24.81
CA ILE A 599 2.38 4.55 23.69
C ILE A 599 1.22 4.01 22.87
N GLN A 600 0.15 4.80 22.79
CA GLN A 600 -1.05 4.45 22.05
C GLN A 600 -1.29 5.47 20.94
N PHE A 601 -1.87 5.02 19.84
CA PHE A 601 -2.36 5.86 18.75
C PHE A 601 -3.56 5.19 18.09
N LEU A 602 -4.33 5.96 17.31
CA LEU A 602 -5.35 5.40 16.45
C LEU A 602 -4.70 4.88 15.16
N PHE A 603 -5.02 3.64 14.81
CA PHE A 603 -4.43 2.98 13.64
C PHE A 603 -4.82 3.71 12.35
N ASN A 604 -3.83 3.98 11.52
CA ASN A 604 -4.03 4.50 10.17
C ASN A 604 -3.97 3.35 9.18
N LYS A 605 -5.09 3.09 8.50
CA LYS A 605 -5.16 2.02 7.51
C LYS A 605 -4.37 2.38 6.24
N PHE A 606 -3.75 1.36 5.66
CA PHE A 606 -3.05 1.38 4.37
C PHE A 606 -1.78 2.23 4.31
N ASP A 607 -1.24 2.65 5.43
CA ASP A 607 -0.08 3.54 5.44
C ASP A 607 1.08 2.99 6.29
N PRO A 608 2.08 2.35 5.65
CA PRO A 608 3.23 1.80 6.36
C PRO A 608 4.15 2.91 6.89
N PRO A 609 4.93 2.65 7.95
CA PRO A 609 5.93 3.58 8.46
C PRO A 609 6.95 4.00 7.39
N VAL A 610 7.52 5.21 7.53
CA VAL A 610 8.69 5.66 6.77
C VAL A 610 9.89 5.72 7.71
N VAL A 611 11.04 5.21 7.28
CA VAL A 611 12.23 5.09 8.15
C VAL A 611 13.45 5.60 7.43
N ASP A 612 14.06 6.65 7.97
CA ASP A 612 15.32 7.16 7.46
C ASP A 612 16.05 8.05 8.46
N GLY A 613 17.40 8.04 8.44
CA GLY A 613 18.23 8.92 9.23
C GLY A 613 18.03 8.82 10.74
N GLY A 614 17.68 7.64 11.25
CA GLY A 614 17.38 7.42 12.67
C GLY A 614 16.00 7.87 13.10
N GLN A 615 15.18 8.34 12.17
CA GLN A 615 13.80 8.77 12.39
C GLN A 615 12.82 7.74 11.84
N ILE A 616 11.68 7.58 12.51
CA ILE A 616 10.58 6.71 12.08
C ILE A 616 9.30 7.52 12.13
N TYR A 617 8.65 7.66 10.99
CA TYR A 617 7.40 8.40 10.85
C TYR A 617 6.25 7.41 10.72
N VAL A 618 5.33 7.44 11.68
CA VAL A 618 4.18 6.54 11.75
C VAL A 618 2.90 7.37 11.63
N PRO A 619 2.24 7.39 10.48
CA PRO A 619 0.95 8.05 10.32
C PRO A 619 -0.10 7.47 11.26
N ASN A 620 -0.97 8.33 11.79
CA ASN A 620 -2.04 7.95 12.71
C ASN A 620 -3.36 8.62 12.38
N TYR A 621 -4.47 8.08 12.87
CA TYR A 621 -5.81 8.66 12.74
C TYR A 621 -6.16 9.63 13.87
N ASN A 622 -5.16 10.13 14.59
CA ASN A 622 -5.28 11.23 15.55
C ASN A 622 -5.04 12.61 14.89
N GLY A 623 -4.95 12.69 13.56
CA GLY A 623 -4.63 13.91 12.82
C GLY A 623 -3.14 14.24 12.82
N GLY A 624 -2.27 13.23 12.80
CA GLY A 624 -0.83 13.46 12.83
C GLY A 624 0.02 12.32 12.28
N VAL A 625 1.33 12.56 12.34
CA VAL A 625 2.38 11.57 12.13
C VAL A 625 3.22 11.50 13.38
N ASP A 626 3.26 10.36 14.01
CA ASP A 626 4.12 10.12 15.17
C ASP A 626 5.58 10.01 14.70
N LEU A 627 6.45 10.86 15.25
CA LEU A 627 7.89 10.80 15.02
C LEU A 627 8.56 10.04 16.16
N TYR A 628 9.13 8.88 15.85
CA TYR A 628 9.91 8.07 16.79
C TYR A 628 11.40 8.18 16.50
N ARG A 629 12.20 8.01 17.56
CA ARG A 629 13.66 7.89 17.51
C ARG A 629 14.16 7.10 18.71
N LEU A 630 15.43 6.72 18.70
CA LEU A 630 16.05 6.06 19.87
C LEU A 630 15.91 6.91 21.13
N ALA A 631 15.58 6.27 22.25
CA ALA A 631 15.70 6.92 23.56
C ALA A 631 17.18 7.27 23.83
N GLN A 632 17.39 8.40 24.54
CA GLN A 632 18.75 8.92 24.82
C GLN A 632 19.50 8.06 25.82
#